data_8c532a2005b5e7e91640df8fcecfc868
#
_entry.id   8c532a2005b5e7e91640df8fcecfc868
#
_cell.length_a   1.000
_cell.length_b   1.000
_cell.length_c   1.000
_cell.angle_alpha   90.00
_cell.angle_beta   90.00
_cell.angle_gamma   90.00
#
_symmetry.space_group_name_H-M   'P 1'
#
loop_
_entity.id
_entity.type
_entity.pdbx_description
1 polymer ?
#
loop_
_entity_poly.entity_id
_entity_poly.type
_entity_poly.pdbx_seq_one_letter_code
_entity_poly.pdbx_strand_id
1 'polypeptide(L)'
;MARSTLIWTAAAAMALASCQDIIDVELPEGETRLIVNGRVTDGDSARVDVKWSVPYLTTSPNEPVTDALVVVFEDGVAVDTLAHVANGRYTSAFQGEVGRAYRVAVTVPERSGYPSGTWVSAAEALNRCNDADSI
;
A
#
# COMPACT_ATOMS: atom_id res chain seq x y z
N MET A 1 -53.95 47.51 -4.13
CA MET A 1 -52.97 47.04 -3.12
C MET A 1 -52.75 45.52 -3.09
N ALA A 2 -53.71 44.68 -3.50
CA ALA A 2 -53.52 43.22 -3.55
C ALA A 2 -52.55 42.74 -4.64
N ARG A 3 -52.28 43.51 -5.65
CA ARG A 3 -51.34 43.16 -6.78
C ARG A 3 -49.85 43.24 -6.40
N SER A 4 -49.50 44.18 -5.52
CA SER A 4 -48.08 44.31 -5.06
C SER A 4 -47.61 43.21 -4.12
N THR A 5 -48.51 42.75 -3.25
CA THR A 5 -48.17 41.65 -2.32
C THR A 5 -48.02 40.31 -3.02
N LEU A 6 -48.73 40.06 -4.13
CA LEU A 6 -48.64 38.82 -4.89
C LEU A 6 -47.30 38.71 -5.63
N ILE A 7 -46.75 39.85 -6.11
CA ILE A 7 -45.44 39.89 -6.81
C ILE A 7 -44.31 39.64 -5.83
N TRP A 8 -44.38 40.11 -4.61
CA TRP A 8 -43.35 39.89 -3.59
C TRP A 8 -43.32 38.46 -3.08
N THR A 9 -44.46 37.80 -2.98
CA THR A 9 -44.51 36.36 -2.60
C THR A 9 -44.01 35.46 -3.70
N ALA A 10 -44.23 35.77 -4.96
CA ALA A 10 -43.70 35.00 -6.10
C ALA A 10 -42.17 35.13 -6.21
N ALA A 11 -41.60 36.29 -5.93
CA ALA A 11 -40.14 36.53 -5.93
C ALA A 11 -39.42 35.77 -4.79
N ALA A 12 -40.03 35.67 -3.63
CA ALA A 12 -39.51 34.91 -2.49
C ALA A 12 -39.53 33.40 -2.71
N ALA A 13 -40.48 32.86 -3.48
CA ALA A 13 -40.57 31.43 -3.79
C ALA A 13 -39.50 30.96 -4.80
N MET A 14 -38.98 31.84 -5.66
CA MET A 14 -37.92 31.52 -6.61
C MET A 14 -36.51 31.46 -6.00
N ALA A 15 -36.32 32.05 -4.83
CA ALA A 15 -35.01 32.07 -4.16
C ALA A 15 -34.65 30.74 -3.46
N LEU A 16 -35.59 29.78 -3.37
CA LEU A 16 -35.39 28.49 -2.71
C LEU A 16 -35.06 27.34 -3.67
N ALA A 17 -34.97 27.59 -4.97
CA ALA A 17 -34.46 26.63 -5.94
C ALA A 17 -32.93 26.63 -5.94
N SER A 18 -32.32 26.20 -4.83
CA SER A 18 -30.91 25.88 -4.78
C SER A 18 -30.72 24.55 -5.52
N CYS A 19 -30.28 24.60 -6.75
CA CYS A 19 -29.78 23.41 -7.44
C CYS A 19 -28.52 22.97 -6.71
N GLN A 20 -28.59 21.84 -6.00
CA GLN A 20 -27.43 21.09 -5.59
C GLN A 20 -27.04 20.21 -6.75
N ASP A 21 -26.02 20.63 -7.49
CA ASP A 21 -25.32 19.74 -8.41
C ASP A 21 -24.55 18.72 -7.55
N ILE A 22 -25.05 17.49 -7.52
CA ILE A 22 -24.29 16.36 -7.00
C ILE A 22 -23.20 16.10 -8.04
N ILE A 23 -21.98 16.51 -7.73
CA ILE A 23 -20.81 16.12 -8.53
C ILE A 23 -20.58 14.65 -8.24
N ASP A 24 -21.07 13.80 -9.13
CA ASP A 24 -20.74 12.38 -9.15
C ASP A 24 -19.31 12.26 -9.70
N VAL A 25 -18.33 12.25 -8.79
CA VAL A 25 -16.94 12.03 -9.14
C VAL A 25 -16.77 10.53 -9.33
N GLU A 26 -16.87 10.06 -10.57
CA GLU A 26 -16.39 8.73 -10.91
C GLU A 26 -14.86 8.70 -10.71
N LEU A 27 -14.46 8.30 -9.50
CA LEU A 27 -13.06 7.97 -9.23
C LEU A 27 -12.77 6.65 -9.94
N PRO A 28 -11.81 6.62 -10.88
CA PRO A 28 -11.42 5.36 -11.51
C PRO A 28 -11.00 4.40 -10.38
N GLU A 29 -11.58 3.20 -10.38
CA GLU A 29 -11.17 2.14 -9.46
C GLU A 29 -9.67 1.90 -9.70
N GLY A 30 -8.86 2.15 -8.69
CA GLY A 30 -7.42 1.95 -8.75
C GLY A 30 -7.13 0.47 -9.03
N GLU A 31 -6.19 0.21 -9.92
CA GLU A 31 -5.73 -1.15 -10.19
C GLU A 31 -5.21 -1.80 -8.90
N THR A 32 -5.54 -3.08 -8.71
CA THR A 32 -4.97 -3.89 -7.63
C THR A 32 -3.45 -3.97 -7.81
N ARG A 33 -2.70 -3.53 -6.83
CA ARG A 33 -1.23 -3.52 -6.84
C ARG A 33 -0.67 -4.32 -5.69
N LEU A 34 0.50 -4.90 -5.91
CA LEU A 34 1.26 -5.56 -4.86
C LEU A 34 1.91 -4.52 -3.95
N ILE A 35 1.68 -4.66 -2.64
CA ILE A 35 2.33 -3.88 -1.59
C ILE A 35 3.35 -4.79 -0.93
N VAL A 36 4.62 -4.40 -0.98
CA VAL A 36 5.72 -5.12 -0.35
C VAL A 36 6.41 -4.19 0.63
N ASN A 37 6.49 -4.59 1.88
CA ASN A 37 7.19 -3.86 2.94
C ASN A 37 8.22 -4.78 3.57
N GLY A 38 9.48 -4.59 3.25
CA GLY A 38 10.60 -5.41 3.71
C GLY A 38 11.46 -4.70 4.74
N ARG A 39 12.00 -5.48 5.67
CA ARG A 39 12.95 -5.00 6.66
C ARG A 39 14.06 -6.03 6.87
N VAL A 40 15.31 -5.59 6.69
CA VAL A 40 16.52 -6.32 7.02
C VAL A 40 17.34 -5.46 7.98
N THR A 41 17.72 -6.01 9.11
CA THR A 41 18.52 -5.32 10.13
C THR A 41 19.64 -6.23 10.63
N ASP A 42 20.61 -5.67 11.32
CA ASP A 42 21.74 -6.41 11.90
C ASP A 42 21.44 -7.04 13.28
N GLY A 43 20.29 -6.75 13.85
CA GLY A 43 19.93 -7.22 15.20
C GLY A 43 18.66 -8.04 15.27
N ASP A 44 17.96 -8.24 14.15
CA ASP A 44 16.65 -8.91 14.13
C ASP A 44 16.46 -9.72 12.84
N SER A 45 15.56 -10.69 12.89
CA SER A 45 15.21 -11.54 11.77
C SER A 45 14.65 -10.72 10.59
N ALA A 46 15.05 -11.07 9.38
CA ALA A 46 14.51 -10.47 8.17
C ALA A 46 12.99 -10.70 8.08
N ARG A 47 12.26 -9.67 7.69
CA ARG A 47 10.81 -9.70 7.56
C ARG A 47 10.34 -8.97 6.32
N VAL A 48 9.38 -9.58 5.63
CA VAL A 48 8.69 -8.98 4.49
C VAL A 48 7.20 -9.20 4.63
N ASP A 49 6.41 -8.15 4.57
CA ASP A 49 4.96 -8.18 4.53
C ASP A 49 4.50 -7.98 3.08
N VAL A 50 3.67 -8.88 2.56
CA VAL A 50 3.18 -8.87 1.17
C VAL A 50 1.65 -8.89 1.17
N LYS A 51 1.04 -7.87 0.54
CA LYS A 51 -0.41 -7.69 0.49
C LYS A 51 -0.85 -7.13 -0.86
N TRP A 52 -2.11 -7.32 -1.20
CA TRP A 52 -2.75 -6.62 -2.30
C TRP A 52 -3.36 -5.30 -1.83
N SER A 53 -3.23 -4.26 -2.65
CA SER A 53 -3.96 -3.02 -2.42
C SER A 53 -5.45 -3.23 -2.67
N VAL A 54 -6.28 -2.55 -1.88
CA VAL A 54 -7.73 -2.46 -2.12
C VAL A 54 -8.09 -1.09 -2.65
N PRO A 55 -9.18 -0.94 -3.43
CA PRO A 55 -9.67 0.36 -3.87
C PRO A 55 -9.92 1.29 -2.68
N TYR A 56 -9.59 2.58 -2.84
CA TYR A 56 -9.67 3.61 -1.78
C TYR A 56 -11.03 3.70 -1.08
N LEU A 57 -12.11 3.41 -1.80
CA LEU A 57 -13.49 3.51 -1.28
C LEU A 57 -13.97 2.25 -0.55
N THR A 58 -13.15 1.20 -0.47
CA THR A 58 -13.51 -0.01 0.27
C THR A 58 -13.03 0.07 1.71
N THR A 59 -13.89 -0.35 2.64
CA THR A 59 -13.55 -0.46 4.06
C THR A 59 -12.85 -1.78 4.41
N SER A 60 -12.61 -2.65 3.41
CA SER A 60 -11.95 -3.92 3.60
C SER A 60 -10.45 -3.73 3.82
N PRO A 61 -9.82 -4.51 4.71
CA PRO A 61 -8.37 -4.49 4.86
C PRO A 61 -7.67 -5.04 3.59
N ASN A 62 -6.40 -4.67 3.40
CA ASN A 62 -5.58 -5.20 2.33
C ASN A 62 -5.48 -6.73 2.43
N GLU A 63 -5.74 -7.43 1.32
CA GLU A 63 -5.69 -8.89 1.29
C GLU A 63 -4.25 -9.40 1.36
N PRO A 64 -3.92 -10.30 2.31
CA PRO A 64 -2.57 -10.85 2.42
C PRO A 64 -2.26 -11.81 1.28
N VAL A 65 -1.01 -11.80 0.80
CA VAL A 65 -0.47 -12.80 -0.13
C VAL A 65 0.21 -13.89 0.69
N THR A 66 -0.27 -15.12 0.60
CA THR A 66 0.18 -16.23 1.45
C THR A 66 1.01 -17.29 0.72
N ASP A 67 1.10 -17.20 -0.60
CA ASP A 67 1.72 -18.18 -1.50
C ASP A 67 2.87 -17.59 -2.34
N ALA A 68 3.39 -16.42 -1.96
CA ALA A 68 4.54 -15.82 -2.64
C ALA A 68 5.86 -16.52 -2.30
N LEU A 69 6.77 -16.53 -3.25
CA LEU A 69 8.17 -16.85 -3.02
C LEU A 69 8.92 -15.54 -2.72
N VAL A 70 9.46 -15.41 -1.51
CA VAL A 70 10.16 -14.21 -1.06
C VAL A 70 11.63 -14.54 -0.84
N VAL A 71 12.52 -13.90 -1.58
CA VAL A 71 13.97 -14.14 -1.55
C VAL A 71 14.70 -12.85 -1.20
N VAL A 72 15.62 -12.92 -0.25
CA VAL A 72 16.53 -11.82 0.11
C VAL A 72 17.86 -12.01 -0.60
N PHE A 73 18.36 -10.93 -1.16
CA PHE A 73 19.67 -10.86 -1.80
C PHE A 73 20.59 -9.93 -1.00
N GLU A 74 21.81 -10.38 -0.80
CA GLU A 74 22.92 -9.59 -0.25
C GLU A 74 23.97 -9.38 -1.32
N ASP A 75 24.34 -8.13 -1.60
CA ASP A 75 25.27 -7.74 -2.64
C ASP A 75 25.03 -8.44 -4.01
N GLY A 76 23.75 -8.62 -4.35
CA GLY A 76 23.32 -9.23 -5.61
C GLY A 76 23.24 -10.76 -5.61
N VAL A 77 23.57 -11.43 -4.51
CA VAL A 77 23.53 -12.89 -4.36
C VAL A 77 22.37 -13.28 -3.47
N ALA A 78 21.56 -14.28 -3.87
CA ALA A 78 20.49 -14.82 -3.04
C ALA A 78 21.08 -15.46 -1.77
N VAL A 79 20.67 -15.00 -0.61
CA VAL A 79 21.18 -15.48 0.68
C VAL A 79 20.16 -16.24 1.50
N ASP A 80 18.88 -15.94 1.36
CA ASP A 80 17.83 -16.64 2.08
C ASP A 80 16.47 -16.55 1.38
N THR A 81 15.61 -17.53 1.68
CA THR A 81 14.20 -17.57 1.29
C THR A 81 13.35 -17.50 2.54
N LEU A 82 12.45 -16.51 2.61
CA LEU A 82 11.58 -16.29 3.75
C LEU A 82 10.36 -17.20 3.68
N ALA A 83 9.98 -17.77 4.84
CA ALA A 83 8.78 -18.57 4.98
C ALA A 83 7.59 -17.74 5.43
N HIS A 84 6.42 -18.01 4.85
CA HIS A 84 5.16 -17.40 5.29
C HIS A 84 4.80 -17.88 6.70
N VAL A 85 4.47 -16.94 7.58
CA VAL A 85 4.07 -17.23 8.97
C VAL A 85 2.62 -16.89 9.25
N ALA A 86 2.13 -15.71 8.88
CA ALA A 86 0.74 -15.29 9.06
C ALA A 86 0.44 -13.99 8.28
N ASN A 87 -0.78 -13.86 7.78
CA ASN A 87 -1.31 -12.59 7.24
C ASN A 87 -0.41 -11.90 6.20
N GLY A 88 0.22 -12.66 5.30
CA GLY A 88 1.13 -12.13 4.29
C GLY A 88 2.51 -11.74 4.84
N ARG A 89 2.84 -12.14 6.05
CA ARG A 89 4.17 -11.95 6.65
C ARG A 89 5.07 -13.13 6.36
N TYR A 90 6.25 -12.82 5.86
CA TYR A 90 7.33 -13.77 5.59
C TYR A 90 8.52 -13.42 6.45
N THR A 91 9.11 -14.42 7.08
CA THR A 91 10.27 -14.25 7.97
C THR A 91 11.29 -15.36 7.75
N SER A 92 12.54 -15.08 8.17
CA SER A 92 13.59 -16.08 8.30
C SER A 92 14.49 -15.69 9.45
N ALA A 93 15.40 -16.58 9.85
CA ALA A 93 16.42 -16.28 10.86
C ALA A 93 17.55 -15.40 10.33
N PHE A 94 17.52 -15.04 9.04
CA PHE A 94 18.53 -14.20 8.41
C PHE A 94 18.61 -12.82 9.08
N GLN A 95 19.81 -12.38 9.37
CA GLN A 95 20.11 -11.03 9.85
C GLN A 95 21.07 -10.35 8.88
N GLY A 96 20.86 -9.06 8.67
CA GLY A 96 21.73 -8.27 7.82
C GLY A 96 23.06 -7.94 8.51
N GLU A 97 24.00 -7.45 7.70
CA GLU A 97 25.30 -6.95 8.14
C GLU A 97 25.47 -5.52 7.68
N VAL A 98 25.88 -4.64 8.59
CA VAL A 98 26.17 -3.24 8.27
C VAL A 98 27.29 -3.17 7.20
N GLY A 99 27.08 -2.35 6.19
CA GLY A 99 27.98 -2.19 5.05
C GLY A 99 27.65 -3.07 3.85
N ARG A 100 26.65 -3.95 3.96
CA ARG A 100 26.13 -4.75 2.85
C ARG A 100 24.89 -4.10 2.25
N ALA A 101 24.61 -4.40 1.00
CA ALA A 101 23.42 -3.94 0.29
C ALA A 101 22.41 -5.08 0.13
N TYR A 102 21.14 -4.81 0.44
CA TYR A 102 20.05 -5.78 0.42
C TYR A 102 18.97 -5.39 -0.57
N ARG A 103 18.39 -6.37 -1.21
CA ARG A 103 17.17 -6.25 -2.00
C ARG A 103 16.29 -7.48 -1.78
N VAL A 104 15.02 -7.35 -2.09
CA VAL A 104 14.03 -8.42 -1.99
C VAL A 104 13.41 -8.66 -3.35
N ALA A 105 13.26 -9.94 -3.70
CA ALA A 105 12.45 -10.36 -4.83
C ALA A 105 11.22 -11.11 -4.30
N VAL A 106 10.05 -10.75 -4.80
CA VAL A 106 8.76 -11.37 -4.47
C VAL A 106 8.17 -11.92 -5.75
N THR A 107 8.00 -13.22 -5.83
CA THR A 107 7.33 -13.90 -6.95
C THR A 107 5.96 -14.36 -6.49
N VAL A 108 4.92 -13.89 -7.17
CA VAL A 108 3.53 -14.27 -6.90
C VAL A 108 3.06 -15.18 -8.03
N PRO A 109 2.56 -16.39 -7.74
CA PRO A 109 2.05 -17.30 -8.73
C PRO A 109 0.77 -16.77 -9.38
N GLU A 110 0.43 -17.32 -10.53
CA GLU A 110 -0.80 -16.96 -11.24
C GLU A 110 -2.04 -17.33 -10.41
N ARG A 111 -2.91 -16.34 -10.23
CA ARG A 111 -4.18 -16.49 -9.53
C ARG A 111 -5.25 -15.65 -10.25
N SER A 112 -6.43 -16.22 -10.40
CA SER A 112 -7.55 -15.52 -11.05
C SER A 112 -7.88 -14.21 -10.34
N GLY A 113 -7.93 -13.12 -11.11
CA GLY A 113 -8.27 -11.78 -10.61
C GLY A 113 -7.13 -10.98 -9.98
N TYR A 114 -5.90 -11.53 -9.94
CA TYR A 114 -4.73 -10.85 -9.38
C TYR A 114 -3.56 -10.86 -10.37
N PRO A 115 -2.73 -9.80 -10.38
CA PRO A 115 -1.49 -9.81 -11.15
C PRO A 115 -0.53 -10.92 -10.68
N SER A 116 0.14 -11.57 -11.58
CA SER A 116 1.22 -12.53 -11.28
C SER A 116 2.54 -12.02 -11.83
N GLY A 117 3.63 -12.47 -11.26
CA GLY A 117 4.97 -12.10 -11.72
C GLY A 117 5.99 -11.98 -10.60
N THR A 118 7.14 -11.42 -10.94
CA THR A 118 8.22 -11.16 -9.98
C THR A 118 8.48 -9.67 -9.86
N TRP A 119 8.46 -9.17 -8.65
CA TRP A 119 8.80 -7.79 -8.28
C TRP A 119 10.11 -7.79 -7.52
N VAL A 120 11.01 -6.90 -7.89
CA VAL A 120 12.32 -6.77 -7.26
C VAL A 120 12.49 -5.34 -6.76
N SER A 121 12.88 -5.19 -5.48
CA SER A 121 13.18 -3.88 -4.91
C SER A 121 14.50 -3.32 -5.44
N ALA A 122 14.70 -2.01 -5.28
CA ALA A 122 16.04 -1.45 -5.37
C ALA A 122 16.94 -2.06 -4.28
N ALA A 123 18.24 -2.07 -4.53
CA ALA A 123 19.22 -2.44 -3.51
C ALA A 123 19.45 -1.25 -2.57
N GLU A 124 19.40 -1.49 -1.27
CA GLU A 124 19.63 -0.49 -0.23
C GLU A 124 20.77 -0.94 0.70
N ALA A 125 21.71 -0.04 0.97
CA ALA A 125 22.79 -0.32 1.90
C ALA A 125 22.28 -0.28 3.34
N LEU A 126 22.64 -1.29 4.13
CA LEU A 126 22.41 -1.29 5.56
C LEU A 126 23.49 -0.42 6.24
N ASN A 127 23.05 0.76 6.64
CA ASN A 127 23.92 1.69 7.34
C ASN A 127 23.78 1.54 8.85
N ARG A 128 24.85 1.82 9.57
CA ARG A 128 24.77 1.94 11.03
C ARG A 128 23.86 3.11 11.38
N CYS A 129 22.89 2.89 12.26
CA CYS A 129 22.18 4.00 12.87
C CYS A 129 23.20 4.90 13.56
N ASN A 130 23.36 6.12 13.11
CA ASN A 130 24.07 7.11 13.89
C ASN A 130 23.21 7.35 15.15
N ASP A 131 23.81 7.16 16.32
CA ASP A 131 23.26 7.66 17.57
C ASP A 131 23.24 9.20 17.50
N ALA A 132 22.32 9.75 16.69
CA ALA A 132 22.10 11.18 16.61
C ALA A 132 21.36 11.71 17.85
N ASP A 133 21.17 10.87 18.84
CA ASP A 133 20.39 11.16 20.06
C ASP A 133 21.22 11.21 21.32
N SER A 134 22.54 11.37 21.22
CA SER A 134 23.34 11.75 22.36
C SER A 134 23.62 13.27 22.32
N ILE A 135 22.58 14.00 22.61
CA ILE A 135 22.76 15.41 23.04
C ILE A 135 22.61 15.44 24.57
#